data_86a7ad15f97797cca874f9de122903cb
#
_entry.id   86a7ad15f97797cca874f9de122903cb
#
_cell.length_a   1.000
_cell.length_b   1.000
_cell.length_c   1.000
_cell.angle_alpha   90.00
_cell.angle_beta   90.00
_cell.angle_gamma   90.00
#
_symmetry.space_group_name_H-M   'P 1'
#
loop_
_entity.id
_entity.type
_entity.pdbx_description
1 polymer ?
#
loop_
_entity_poly.entity_id
_entity_poly.type
_entity_poly.pdbx_seq_one_letter_code
_entity_poly.pdbx_strand_id
1 'polypeptide(L)'
;MIRYIAVEGIDGAGKSTVARALASRLEASGFDVLSVREPGGTVTGEAIREILLDRADPLEGWTEALLFAAARAQLAARVVAPALAVGRMVVSDRSVYSSLAYQGAGRGLGVDTVRVINEAGLQGVWPEKVVLLRVPADTGLARERQADRISREGLALQQRVAEAYDALALGEADRFIVIDASRSFADVVGDAIAAVEAVT
;
A
#
# COMPACT_ATOMS: atom_id res chain seq x y z
N MET A 1 -15.90 -2.68 14.27
CA MET A 1 -16.08 -2.68 12.81
C MET A 1 -14.86 -2.00 12.19
N ILE A 2 -14.13 -2.71 11.32
CA ILE A 2 -12.94 -2.20 10.63
C ILE A 2 -13.38 -1.25 9.53
N ARG A 3 -12.70 -0.09 9.41
CA ARG A 3 -13.06 0.96 8.44
C ARG A 3 -11.94 1.40 7.53
N TYR A 4 -10.68 1.04 7.81
CA TYR A 4 -9.57 1.37 6.93
C TYR A 4 -8.76 0.11 6.58
N ILE A 5 -8.83 -0.30 5.31
CA ILE A 5 -8.17 -1.47 4.75
C ILE A 5 -7.18 -1.01 3.68
N ALA A 6 -5.94 -1.48 3.75
CA ALA A 6 -4.94 -1.27 2.70
C ALA A 6 -4.61 -2.57 1.99
N VAL A 7 -4.37 -2.52 0.69
CA VAL A 7 -3.86 -3.62 -0.10
C VAL A 7 -2.39 -3.36 -0.41
N GLU A 8 -1.53 -4.29 -0.01
CA GLU A 8 -0.09 -4.17 -0.07
C GLU A 8 0.57 -5.35 -0.80
N GLY A 9 1.84 -5.20 -1.12
CA GLY A 9 2.66 -6.19 -1.81
C GLY A 9 3.64 -5.54 -2.77
N ILE A 10 4.53 -6.35 -3.32
CA ILE A 10 5.54 -5.92 -4.31
C ILE A 10 4.90 -5.49 -5.63
N ASP A 11 5.69 -4.94 -6.54
CA ASP A 11 5.20 -4.58 -7.87
C ASP A 11 4.78 -5.82 -8.66
N GLY A 12 3.72 -5.70 -9.46
CA GLY A 12 3.11 -6.83 -10.17
C GLY A 12 2.30 -7.81 -9.31
N ALA A 13 2.16 -7.61 -7.98
CA ALA A 13 1.36 -8.49 -7.10
C ALA A 13 -0.16 -8.41 -7.36
N GLY A 14 -0.65 -7.40 -8.10
CA GLY A 14 -2.07 -7.27 -8.43
C GLY A 14 -2.87 -6.36 -7.48
N LYS A 15 -2.20 -5.55 -6.66
CA LYS A 15 -2.80 -4.68 -5.64
C LYS A 15 -3.98 -3.85 -6.12
N SER A 16 -3.79 -3.08 -7.19
CA SER A 16 -4.83 -2.16 -7.71
C SER A 16 -6.09 -2.90 -8.13
N THR A 17 -5.95 -4.13 -8.61
CA THR A 17 -7.09 -4.93 -9.06
C THR A 17 -7.82 -5.55 -7.88
N VAL A 18 -7.09 -6.03 -6.87
CA VAL A 18 -7.68 -6.55 -5.62
C VAL A 18 -8.34 -5.42 -4.83
N ALA A 19 -7.70 -4.25 -4.70
CA ALA A 19 -8.27 -3.10 -4.00
C ALA A 19 -9.60 -2.65 -4.63
N ARG A 20 -9.66 -2.60 -5.97
CA ARG A 20 -10.90 -2.28 -6.70
C ARG A 20 -11.98 -3.32 -6.49
N ALA A 21 -11.64 -4.61 -6.55
CA ALA A 21 -12.59 -5.69 -6.33
C ALA A 21 -13.14 -5.70 -4.89
N LEU A 22 -12.29 -5.47 -3.89
CA LEU A 22 -12.70 -5.32 -2.49
C LEU A 22 -13.64 -4.13 -2.30
N ALA A 23 -13.31 -2.96 -2.84
CA ALA A 23 -14.17 -1.79 -2.76
C ALA A 23 -15.54 -2.07 -3.36
N SER A 24 -15.61 -2.60 -4.59
CA SER A 24 -16.88 -2.94 -5.25
C SER A 24 -17.69 -3.98 -4.47
N ARG A 25 -17.04 -4.96 -3.84
CA ARG A 25 -17.73 -5.97 -3.03
C ARG A 25 -18.33 -5.37 -1.76
N LEU A 26 -17.57 -4.52 -1.05
CA LEU A 26 -18.04 -3.82 0.13
C LEU A 26 -19.19 -2.87 -0.18
N GLU A 27 -19.13 -2.14 -1.30
CA GLU A 27 -20.25 -1.31 -1.79
C GLU A 27 -21.50 -2.16 -2.07
N ALA A 28 -21.36 -3.32 -2.71
CA ALA A 28 -22.45 -4.25 -2.95
C ALA A 28 -23.06 -4.82 -1.65
N SER A 29 -22.28 -4.84 -0.56
CA SER A 29 -22.72 -5.22 0.79
C SER A 29 -23.34 -4.05 1.58
N GLY A 30 -23.49 -2.87 0.96
CA GLY A 30 -24.18 -1.71 1.55
C GLY A 30 -23.29 -0.73 2.30
N PHE A 31 -21.95 -0.88 2.24
CA PHE A 31 -21.03 0.08 2.85
C PHE A 31 -20.81 1.31 1.92
N ASP A 32 -20.69 2.48 2.53
CA ASP A 32 -20.19 3.67 1.81
C ASP A 32 -18.66 3.63 1.77
N VAL A 33 -18.12 3.29 0.60
CA VAL A 33 -16.68 3.06 0.43
C VAL A 33 -16.00 4.24 -0.27
N LEU A 34 -14.86 4.63 0.26
CA LEU A 34 -13.92 5.53 -0.39
C LEU A 34 -12.70 4.74 -0.85
N SER A 35 -12.46 4.69 -2.15
CA SER A 35 -11.24 4.14 -2.72
C SER A 35 -10.18 5.22 -2.87
N VAL A 36 -8.96 4.95 -2.37
CA VAL A 36 -7.80 5.83 -2.51
C VAL A 36 -6.59 5.05 -3.00
N ARG A 37 -5.55 5.75 -3.47
CA ARG A 37 -4.25 5.16 -3.83
C ARG A 37 -3.10 6.01 -3.33
N GLU A 38 -1.98 5.39 -3.04
CA GLU A 38 -0.75 6.07 -2.67
C GLU A 38 0.42 5.75 -3.64
N PRO A 39 1.29 6.74 -3.93
CA PRO A 39 1.14 8.16 -3.63
C PRO A 39 0.08 8.79 -4.54
N GLY A 40 -0.62 9.86 -4.05
CA GLY A 40 -1.63 10.56 -4.86
C GLY A 40 -2.90 10.90 -4.08
N GLY A 41 -4.02 10.98 -4.80
CA GLY A 41 -5.36 11.18 -4.22
C GLY A 41 -5.69 12.62 -3.78
N THR A 42 -4.77 13.56 -3.95
CA THR A 42 -4.98 15.01 -3.75
C THR A 42 -4.17 15.78 -4.79
N VAL A 43 -4.52 17.05 -5.05
CA VAL A 43 -3.76 17.87 -6.01
C VAL A 43 -2.26 17.90 -5.67
N THR A 44 -1.93 18.15 -4.41
CA THR A 44 -0.53 18.12 -3.93
C THR A 44 0.07 16.70 -4.04
N GLY A 45 -0.70 15.68 -3.67
CA GLY A 45 -0.24 14.29 -3.73
C GLY A 45 0.05 13.83 -5.17
N GLU A 46 -0.75 14.26 -6.16
CA GLU A 46 -0.50 13.94 -7.57
C GLU A 46 0.76 14.63 -8.11
N ALA A 47 1.00 15.90 -7.73
CA ALA A 47 2.24 16.60 -8.08
C ALA A 47 3.48 15.89 -7.50
N ILE A 48 3.39 15.43 -6.24
CA ILE A 48 4.46 14.65 -5.62
C ILE A 48 4.63 13.28 -6.31
N ARG A 49 3.53 12.64 -6.69
CA ARG A 49 3.57 11.37 -7.43
C ARG A 49 4.33 11.51 -8.76
N GLU A 50 4.10 12.58 -9.50
CA GLU A 50 4.84 12.88 -10.75
C GLU A 50 6.36 12.97 -10.47
N ILE A 51 6.76 13.66 -9.40
CA ILE A 51 8.18 13.75 -9.01
C ILE A 51 8.74 12.36 -8.66
N LEU A 52 7.99 11.56 -7.91
CA LEU A 52 8.43 10.26 -7.42
C LEU A 52 8.57 9.21 -8.52
N LEU A 53 7.62 9.16 -9.48
CA LEU A 53 7.45 8.03 -10.38
C LEU A 53 7.78 8.33 -11.84
N ASP A 54 7.54 9.55 -12.30
CA ASP A 54 7.56 9.88 -13.72
C ASP A 54 8.83 10.62 -14.17
N ARG A 55 9.54 11.29 -13.23
CA ARG A 55 10.78 12.00 -13.55
C ARG A 55 11.95 11.05 -13.67
N ALA A 56 12.84 11.36 -14.63
CA ALA A 56 14.04 10.58 -14.88
C ALA A 56 15.18 10.86 -13.87
N ASP A 57 15.11 11.98 -13.13
CA ASP A 57 16.14 12.35 -12.17
C ASP A 57 16.20 11.36 -11.00
N PRO A 58 17.39 10.85 -10.65
CA PRO A 58 17.54 9.99 -9.49
C PRO A 58 17.20 10.77 -8.22
N LEU A 59 16.48 10.13 -7.30
CA LEU A 59 16.20 10.68 -5.98
C LEU A 59 17.06 9.97 -4.93
N GLU A 60 17.66 10.74 -4.05
CA GLU A 60 18.29 10.21 -2.85
C GLU A 60 17.24 9.54 -1.95
N GLY A 61 17.61 8.46 -1.27
CA GLY A 61 16.69 7.65 -0.49
C GLY A 61 15.85 8.46 0.52
N TRP A 62 16.48 9.41 1.22
CA TRP A 62 15.76 10.28 2.16
C TRP A 62 14.81 11.26 1.46
N THR A 63 15.17 11.79 0.31
CA THR A 63 14.29 12.65 -0.49
C THR A 63 13.06 11.85 -0.93
N GLU A 64 13.25 10.63 -1.42
CA GLU A 64 12.16 9.72 -1.79
C GLU A 64 11.23 9.45 -0.61
N ALA A 65 11.79 9.05 0.55
CA ALA A 65 11.01 8.73 1.75
C ALA A 65 10.19 9.93 2.26
N LEU A 66 10.78 11.13 2.28
CA LEU A 66 10.10 12.35 2.72
C LEU A 66 9.00 12.78 1.76
N LEU A 67 9.18 12.61 0.47
CA LEU A 67 8.14 12.90 -0.53
C LEU A 67 6.95 11.93 -0.41
N PHE A 68 7.20 10.63 -0.21
CA PHE A 68 6.14 9.66 0.09
C PHE A 68 5.39 10.03 1.37
N ALA A 69 6.11 10.38 2.44
CA ALA A 69 5.50 10.79 3.70
C ALA A 69 4.67 12.07 3.56
N ALA A 70 5.15 13.08 2.80
CA ALA A 70 4.41 14.30 2.53
C ALA A 70 3.11 14.07 1.75
N ALA A 71 3.16 13.26 0.68
CA ALA A 71 1.97 12.89 -0.08
C ALA A 71 0.93 12.17 0.80
N ARG A 72 1.40 11.25 1.64
CA ARG A 72 0.57 10.49 2.58
C ARG A 72 -0.05 11.36 3.65
N ALA A 73 0.73 12.26 4.26
CA ALA A 73 0.21 13.21 5.25
C ALA A 73 -0.92 14.08 4.67
N GLN A 74 -0.75 14.56 3.43
CA GLN A 74 -1.77 15.32 2.73
C GLN A 74 -3.04 14.51 2.47
N LEU A 75 -2.90 13.25 2.01
CA LEU A 75 -4.01 12.33 1.76
C LEU A 75 -4.75 11.99 3.07
N ALA A 76 -4.01 11.66 4.12
CA ALA A 76 -4.56 11.34 5.44
C ALA A 76 -5.41 12.50 5.98
N ALA A 77 -4.85 13.70 6.02
CA ALA A 77 -5.52 14.87 6.60
C ALA A 77 -6.73 15.37 5.78
N ARG A 78 -6.66 15.32 4.45
CA ARG A 78 -7.65 15.96 3.58
C ARG A 78 -8.73 15.02 3.06
N VAL A 79 -8.47 13.72 3.08
CA VAL A 79 -9.34 12.72 2.42
C VAL A 79 -9.69 11.58 3.37
N VAL A 80 -8.69 10.86 3.92
CA VAL A 80 -8.95 9.64 4.68
C VAL A 80 -9.58 9.95 6.04
N ALA A 81 -8.97 10.83 6.85
CA ALA A 81 -9.50 11.17 8.18
C ALA A 81 -10.92 11.74 8.13
N PRO A 82 -11.27 12.69 7.24
CA PRO A 82 -12.65 13.15 7.09
C PRO A 82 -13.63 12.04 6.70
N ALA A 83 -13.24 11.12 5.81
CA ALA A 83 -14.09 10.01 5.41
C ALA A 83 -14.36 9.05 6.58
N LEU A 84 -13.33 8.69 7.34
CA LEU A 84 -13.47 7.85 8.54
C LEU A 84 -14.32 8.53 9.61
N ALA A 85 -14.21 9.85 9.77
CA ALA A 85 -14.98 10.61 10.77
C ALA A 85 -16.49 10.59 10.49
N VAL A 86 -16.90 10.50 9.23
CA VAL A 86 -18.33 10.38 8.85
C VAL A 86 -18.77 8.91 8.68
N GLY A 87 -17.93 7.94 9.07
CA GLY A 87 -18.27 6.53 9.11
C GLY A 87 -18.09 5.77 7.80
N ARG A 88 -17.46 6.37 6.77
CA ARG A 88 -17.14 5.68 5.53
C ARG A 88 -16.06 4.62 5.73
N MET A 89 -16.11 3.57 4.94
CA MET A 89 -14.97 2.65 4.79
C MET A 89 -13.95 3.20 3.80
N VAL A 90 -12.68 2.96 4.08
CA VAL A 90 -11.59 3.33 3.18
C VAL A 90 -10.88 2.07 2.69
N VAL A 91 -10.74 1.92 1.38
CA VAL A 91 -9.91 0.89 0.72
C VAL A 91 -8.78 1.60 -0.01
N SER A 92 -7.55 1.34 0.39
CA SER A 92 -6.36 1.96 -0.20
C SER A 92 -5.54 0.97 -1.02
N ASP A 93 -5.19 1.37 -2.22
CA ASP A 93 -4.12 0.73 -3.00
C ASP A 93 -2.78 1.32 -2.53
N ARG A 94 -2.04 0.56 -1.74
CA ARG A 94 -0.87 0.94 -0.94
C ARG A 94 -1.21 1.82 0.28
N SER A 95 -0.25 1.90 1.20
CA SER A 95 -0.32 2.69 2.43
C SER A 95 1.08 2.97 2.98
N VAL A 96 1.16 3.36 4.23
CA VAL A 96 2.42 3.53 4.97
C VAL A 96 3.30 2.28 4.94
N TYR A 97 2.73 1.09 4.89
CA TYR A 97 3.48 -0.17 4.84
C TYR A 97 4.33 -0.29 3.58
N SER A 98 3.91 0.30 2.46
CA SER A 98 4.77 0.45 1.28
C SER A 98 6.05 1.23 1.62
N SER A 99 5.97 2.35 2.36
CA SER A 99 7.17 3.11 2.75
C SER A 99 8.05 2.34 3.74
N LEU A 100 7.48 1.60 4.68
CA LEU A 100 8.24 0.76 5.60
C LEU A 100 9.03 -0.32 4.85
N ALA A 101 8.40 -0.96 3.85
CA ALA A 101 9.02 -2.01 3.06
C ALA A 101 10.03 -1.44 2.04
N TYR A 102 9.65 -0.44 1.23
CA TYR A 102 10.50 0.09 0.15
C TYR A 102 11.59 1.01 0.67
N GLN A 103 11.23 2.08 1.40
CA GLN A 103 12.21 3.06 1.88
C GLN A 103 12.91 2.56 3.14
N GLY A 104 12.17 2.00 4.09
CA GLY A 104 12.73 1.50 5.35
C GLY A 104 13.74 0.38 5.14
N ALA A 105 13.31 -0.73 4.58
CA ALA A 105 14.12 -1.91 4.35
C ALA A 105 14.80 -1.89 2.96
N GLY A 106 14.04 -1.67 1.89
CA GLY A 106 14.54 -1.72 0.51
C GLY A 106 15.69 -0.74 0.24
N ARG A 107 15.57 0.52 0.72
CA ARG A 107 16.61 1.56 0.65
C ARG A 107 17.58 1.50 1.83
N GLY A 108 17.32 0.71 2.86
CA GLY A 108 18.17 0.62 4.04
C GLY A 108 18.12 1.85 4.97
N LEU A 109 17.06 2.65 4.92
CA LEU A 109 16.91 3.84 5.79
C LEU A 109 16.51 3.49 7.22
N GLY A 110 16.15 2.23 7.48
CA GLY A 110 15.65 1.75 8.76
C GLY A 110 14.12 1.85 8.86
N VAL A 111 13.47 0.70 9.10
CA VAL A 111 12.01 0.59 9.18
C VAL A 111 11.45 1.50 10.28
N ASP A 112 12.06 1.50 11.47
CA ASP A 112 11.61 2.30 12.60
C ASP A 112 11.75 3.80 12.34
N THR A 113 12.84 4.23 11.70
CA THR A 113 13.03 5.65 11.37
C THR A 113 11.99 6.13 10.35
N VAL A 114 11.72 5.32 9.32
CA VAL A 114 10.69 5.64 8.34
C VAL A 114 9.29 5.60 8.98
N ARG A 115 9.06 4.73 9.96
CA ARG A 115 7.82 4.70 10.74
C ARG A 115 7.60 6.01 11.48
N VAL A 116 8.59 6.49 12.23
CA VAL A 116 8.51 7.75 13.01
C VAL A 116 8.16 8.95 12.12
N ILE A 117 8.80 9.06 10.95
CA ILE A 117 8.51 10.15 10.00
C ILE A 117 7.05 10.09 9.53
N ASN A 118 6.55 8.90 9.24
CA ASN A 118 5.17 8.73 8.78
C ASN A 118 4.15 8.92 9.91
N GLU A 119 4.45 8.52 11.14
CA GLU A 119 3.59 8.75 12.29
C GLU A 119 3.28 10.23 12.52
N ALA A 120 4.30 11.09 12.38
CA ALA A 120 4.12 12.53 12.50
C ALA A 120 3.11 13.09 11.48
N GLY A 121 3.10 12.57 10.24
CA GLY A 121 2.20 13.01 9.18
C GLY A 121 0.81 12.36 9.24
N LEU A 122 0.73 11.11 9.66
CA LEU A 122 -0.51 10.34 9.72
C LEU A 122 -1.41 10.71 10.90
N GLN A 123 -0.84 11.19 12.02
CA GLN A 123 -1.60 11.59 13.19
C GLN A 123 -2.64 10.55 13.65
N GLY A 124 -2.24 9.28 13.65
CA GLY A 124 -3.08 8.16 14.05
C GLY A 124 -3.95 7.55 12.92
N VAL A 125 -3.92 8.08 11.72
CA VAL A 125 -4.67 7.54 10.56
C VAL A 125 -3.88 6.40 9.93
N TRP A 126 -3.96 5.23 10.53
CA TRP A 126 -3.32 4.00 10.05
C TRP A 126 -4.35 3.00 9.52
N PRO A 127 -3.99 2.15 8.53
CA PRO A 127 -4.84 1.02 8.15
C PRO A 127 -5.08 0.10 9.35
N GLU A 128 -6.33 -0.26 9.57
CA GLU A 128 -6.73 -1.21 10.61
C GLU A 128 -6.44 -2.65 10.18
N LYS A 129 -6.57 -2.93 8.87
CA LYS A 129 -6.16 -4.19 8.23
C LYS A 129 -5.34 -3.94 6.98
N VAL A 130 -4.41 -4.84 6.75
CA VAL A 130 -3.52 -4.85 5.57
C VAL A 130 -3.66 -6.19 4.87
N VAL A 131 -4.20 -6.19 3.66
CA VAL A 131 -4.23 -7.36 2.79
C VAL A 131 -2.90 -7.40 2.02
N LEU A 132 -2.00 -8.27 2.46
CA LEU A 132 -0.70 -8.47 1.82
C LEU A 132 -0.80 -9.53 0.74
N LEU A 133 -0.60 -9.11 -0.50
CA LEU A 133 -0.50 -10.00 -1.66
C LEU A 133 0.93 -10.52 -1.78
N ARG A 134 1.16 -11.73 -1.30
CA ARG A 134 2.47 -12.38 -1.35
C ARG A 134 2.67 -13.06 -2.70
N VAL A 135 3.73 -12.70 -3.41
CA VAL A 135 4.14 -13.33 -4.66
C VAL A 135 5.68 -13.34 -4.74
N PRO A 136 6.32 -14.38 -5.33
CA PRO A 136 7.76 -14.35 -5.58
C PRO A 136 8.17 -13.11 -6.39
N ALA A 137 9.31 -12.51 -6.05
CA ALA A 137 9.73 -11.24 -6.64
C ALA A 137 9.95 -11.30 -8.17
N ASP A 138 10.45 -12.43 -8.67
CA ASP A 138 10.59 -12.70 -10.10
C ASP A 138 9.24 -12.78 -10.82
N THR A 139 8.26 -13.42 -10.18
CA THR A 139 6.90 -13.53 -10.69
C THR A 139 6.20 -12.17 -10.70
N GLY A 140 6.36 -11.37 -9.64
CA GLY A 140 5.83 -10.01 -9.57
C GLY A 140 6.41 -9.16 -10.71
N LEU A 141 7.73 -9.13 -10.82
CA LEU A 141 8.42 -8.36 -11.84
C LEU A 141 8.02 -8.76 -13.28
N ALA A 142 7.82 -10.07 -13.53
CA ALA A 142 7.35 -10.55 -14.83
C ALA A 142 5.90 -10.14 -15.17
N ARG A 143 5.07 -9.86 -14.16
CA ARG A 143 3.68 -9.40 -14.32
C ARG A 143 3.56 -7.88 -14.46
N GLU A 144 4.61 -7.13 -14.06
CA GLU A 144 4.59 -5.66 -14.11
C GLU A 144 4.54 -5.17 -15.56
N ARG A 145 3.49 -4.40 -15.89
CA ARG A 145 3.22 -3.91 -17.26
C ARG A 145 3.63 -2.45 -17.46
N GLN A 146 3.72 -1.68 -16.39
CA GLN A 146 4.03 -0.26 -16.43
C GLN A 146 5.11 0.05 -15.41
N ALA A 147 6.35 -0.28 -15.78
CA ALA A 147 7.49 -0.05 -14.92
C ALA A 147 7.71 1.47 -14.71
N ASP A 148 7.51 1.92 -13.47
CA ASP A 148 7.90 3.24 -13.00
C ASP A 148 9.40 3.31 -12.63
N ARG A 149 9.84 4.45 -12.11
CA ARG A 149 11.24 4.65 -11.71
C ARG A 149 11.71 3.59 -10.68
N ILE A 150 10.87 3.24 -9.72
CA ILE A 150 11.22 2.33 -8.61
C ILE A 150 11.21 0.88 -9.08
N SER A 151 10.20 0.47 -9.84
CA SER A 151 10.12 -0.90 -10.37
C SER A 151 11.24 -1.24 -11.35
N ARG A 152 11.80 -0.24 -12.05
CA ARG A 152 12.98 -0.40 -12.93
C ARG A 152 14.27 -0.74 -12.19
N GLU A 153 14.33 -0.61 -10.87
CA GLU A 153 15.50 -1.00 -10.07
C GLU A 153 15.71 -2.52 -9.95
N GLY A 154 14.71 -3.28 -10.37
CA GLY A 154 14.85 -4.69 -10.68
C GLY A 154 14.69 -5.64 -9.49
N LEU A 155 15.10 -6.90 -9.71
CA LEU A 155 14.79 -8.04 -8.86
C LEU A 155 15.35 -7.90 -7.43
N ALA A 156 16.56 -7.40 -7.26
CA ALA A 156 17.20 -7.31 -5.95
C ALA A 156 16.48 -6.37 -4.98
N LEU A 157 15.89 -5.26 -5.48
CA LEU A 157 15.06 -4.39 -4.66
C LEU A 157 13.75 -5.11 -4.29
N GLN A 158 13.08 -5.72 -5.26
CA GLN A 158 11.79 -6.40 -5.03
C GLN A 158 11.92 -7.57 -4.05
N GLN A 159 13.06 -8.28 -4.04
CA GLN A 159 13.35 -9.33 -3.05
C GLN A 159 13.45 -8.76 -1.64
N ARG A 160 14.25 -7.70 -1.42
CA ARG A 160 14.35 -7.04 -0.10
C ARG A 160 13.00 -6.51 0.38
N VAL A 161 12.20 -5.97 -0.53
CA VAL A 161 10.86 -5.46 -0.21
C VAL A 161 9.91 -6.60 0.16
N ALA A 162 9.95 -7.73 -0.55
CA ALA A 162 9.15 -8.90 -0.22
C ALA A 162 9.49 -9.45 1.18
N GLU A 163 10.79 -9.60 1.48
CA GLU A 163 11.27 -10.01 2.81
C GLU A 163 10.83 -9.03 3.91
N ALA A 164 10.85 -7.72 3.62
CA ALA A 164 10.39 -6.71 4.54
C ALA A 164 8.87 -6.82 4.82
N TYR A 165 8.06 -7.04 3.81
CA TYR A 165 6.63 -7.29 4.00
C TYR A 165 6.37 -8.53 4.84
N ASP A 166 7.12 -9.62 4.65
CA ASP A 166 7.00 -10.82 5.46
C ASP A 166 7.36 -10.56 6.92
N ALA A 167 8.43 -9.79 7.18
CA ALA A 167 8.81 -9.40 8.53
C ALA A 167 7.76 -8.49 9.19
N LEU A 168 7.20 -7.51 8.46
CA LEU A 168 6.12 -6.65 8.95
C LEU A 168 4.85 -7.46 9.27
N ALA A 169 4.47 -8.39 8.40
CA ALA A 169 3.32 -9.25 8.61
C ALA A 169 3.49 -10.17 9.82
N LEU A 170 4.69 -10.68 10.06
CA LEU A 170 5.00 -11.48 11.25
C LEU A 170 4.95 -10.62 12.54
N GLY A 171 5.50 -9.40 12.49
CA GLY A 171 5.55 -8.50 13.64
C GLY A 171 4.21 -7.89 14.02
N GLU A 172 3.27 -7.77 13.08
CA GLU A 172 1.94 -7.18 13.26
C GLU A 172 0.83 -8.15 12.80
N ALA A 173 0.93 -9.44 13.16
CA ALA A 173 0.08 -10.52 12.65
C ALA A 173 -1.44 -10.24 12.79
N ASP A 174 -1.85 -9.56 13.84
CA ASP A 174 -3.27 -9.18 14.04
C ASP A 174 -3.76 -8.15 13.00
N ARG A 175 -2.87 -7.43 12.37
CA ARG A 175 -3.18 -6.41 11.36
C ARG A 175 -3.14 -6.97 9.95
N PHE A 176 -2.27 -7.94 9.69
CA PHE A 176 -2.03 -8.46 8.35
C PHE A 176 -2.91 -9.66 8.02
N ILE A 177 -3.46 -9.64 6.80
CA ILE A 177 -4.10 -10.76 6.13
C ILE A 177 -3.21 -11.11 4.94
N VAL A 178 -2.53 -12.25 5.00
CA VAL A 178 -1.59 -12.66 3.95
C VAL A 178 -2.28 -13.57 2.96
N ILE A 179 -2.29 -13.18 1.68
CA ILE A 179 -2.90 -13.91 0.57
C ILE A 179 -1.82 -14.37 -0.40
N ASP A 180 -1.81 -15.65 -0.75
CA ASP A 180 -0.95 -16.19 -1.80
C ASP A 180 -1.41 -15.70 -3.18
N ALA A 181 -0.69 -14.70 -3.71
CA ALA A 181 -0.97 -14.08 -5.00
C ALA A 181 -0.25 -14.77 -6.18
N SER A 182 0.36 -15.94 -5.97
CA SER A 182 0.91 -16.76 -7.06
C SER A 182 -0.17 -17.48 -7.86
N ARG A 183 -1.34 -17.69 -7.28
CA ARG A 183 -2.50 -18.40 -7.84
C ARG A 183 -3.25 -17.60 -8.91
N SER A 184 -4.36 -18.12 -9.39
CA SER A 184 -5.19 -17.43 -10.38
C SER A 184 -5.75 -16.12 -9.79
N PHE A 185 -5.93 -15.11 -10.64
CA PHE A 185 -6.48 -13.82 -10.21
C PHE A 185 -7.84 -13.96 -9.51
N ALA A 186 -8.71 -14.84 -10.02
CA ALA A 186 -10.03 -15.06 -9.44
C ALA A 186 -9.94 -15.64 -8.02
N ASP A 187 -9.03 -16.57 -7.78
CA ASP A 187 -8.81 -17.16 -6.45
C ASP A 187 -8.28 -16.10 -5.47
N VAL A 188 -7.29 -15.31 -5.90
CA VAL A 188 -6.68 -14.24 -5.07
C VAL A 188 -7.73 -13.21 -4.64
N VAL A 189 -8.57 -12.78 -5.58
CA VAL A 189 -9.68 -11.85 -5.29
C VAL A 189 -10.69 -12.49 -4.35
N GLY A 190 -11.08 -13.75 -4.62
CA GLY A 190 -12.03 -14.48 -3.78
C GLY A 190 -11.55 -14.61 -2.34
N ASP A 191 -10.29 -15.01 -2.14
CA ASP A 191 -9.70 -15.14 -0.81
C ASP A 191 -9.59 -13.80 -0.08
N ALA A 192 -9.16 -12.74 -0.79
CA ALA A 192 -9.06 -11.41 -0.21
C ALA A 192 -10.44 -10.88 0.26
N ILE A 193 -11.48 -11.09 -0.55
CA ILE A 193 -12.86 -10.74 -0.20
C ILE A 193 -13.32 -11.53 1.02
N ALA A 194 -13.20 -12.86 1.00
CA ALA A 194 -13.64 -13.72 2.10
C ALA A 194 -12.92 -13.37 3.42
N ALA A 195 -11.61 -13.11 3.36
CA ALA A 195 -10.84 -12.78 4.54
C ALA A 195 -11.19 -11.39 5.12
N VAL A 196 -11.52 -10.40 4.27
CA VAL A 196 -11.96 -9.08 4.71
C VAL A 196 -13.37 -9.16 5.28
N GLU A 197 -14.30 -9.86 4.64
CA GLU A 197 -15.69 -10.03 5.16
C GLU A 197 -15.71 -10.74 6.51
N ALA A 198 -14.78 -11.64 6.79
CA ALA A 198 -14.68 -12.33 8.08
C ALA A 198 -14.28 -11.40 9.25
N VAL A 199 -13.74 -10.19 8.96
CA VAL A 199 -13.27 -9.26 9.99
C VAL A 199 -14.01 -7.91 9.99
N THR A 200 -14.94 -7.69 9.04
CA THR A 200 -15.79 -6.48 8.96
C THR A 200 -17.15 -6.72 9.58
#